data_495bfd00424abf484af5a35698233faf
#
_entry.id   495bfd00424abf484af5a35698233faf
#
_cell.length_a   1.000
_cell.length_b   1.000
_cell.length_c   1.000
_cell.angle_alpha   90.00
_cell.angle_beta   90.00
_cell.angle_gamma   90.00
#
_symmetry.space_group_name_H-M   'P 1'
#
loop_
_entity.id
_entity.type
_entity.pdbx_description
1 polymer ?
#
loop_
_entity_poly.entity_id
_entity_poly.type
_entity_poly.pdbx_seq_one_letter_code
_entity_poly.pdbx_strand_id
1 'polypeptide(L)'
;GRNAGRVEQVHGGVCRNVVEDIANVELRPTFVSLVDDTGTGQDVIDKLARHKVNTRYIQRMPDGMGTWLAVFNNEGDVVAAISKRPDTNPLTDLLAEKGDEIFKDCDGIAIELDLEKDTVKQVLYFAQKYHKKVYAAVSNMSIAMERRDFLQQIDCFVCNQQEAGILFSDEYDHMGPEEMCRTLAANVGSARISCMVVTMGDKGAVYACADGESGIVPAKKVNVIDTTGAGDAFFAGTVIGRAYGKTMAEACGIGSRLAASVICTAENVCPRFRPQEFGLDIPVVD
;
A
#
# COMPACT_ATOMS: atom_id res chain seq x y z
N GLY A 1 -27.83 -25.96 -2.33
CA GLY A 1 -27.29 -27.11 -1.61
C GLY A 1 -26.19 -26.68 -0.64
N ARG A 2 -25.87 -27.51 0.34
CA ARG A 2 -24.70 -27.30 1.20
C ARG A 2 -23.50 -27.99 0.54
N ASN A 3 -22.45 -27.28 0.28
CA ASN A 3 -21.18 -27.83 -0.20
C ASN A 3 -20.23 -27.99 1.00
N ALA A 4 -19.56 -29.12 1.11
CA ALA A 4 -18.45 -29.27 2.05
C ALA A 4 -17.23 -28.50 1.50
N GLY A 5 -16.55 -27.74 2.35
CA GLY A 5 -15.41 -26.94 1.96
C GLY A 5 -14.59 -26.50 3.16
N ARG A 6 -13.43 -25.91 2.90
CA ARG A 6 -12.59 -25.27 3.91
C ARG A 6 -12.97 -23.79 4.02
N VAL A 7 -12.99 -23.28 5.22
CA VAL A 7 -13.18 -21.85 5.49
C VAL A 7 -11.96 -21.34 6.22
N GLU A 8 -11.35 -20.31 5.70
CA GLU A 8 -10.22 -19.61 6.30
C GLU A 8 -10.57 -18.15 6.51
N GLN A 9 -10.08 -17.58 7.60
CA GLN A 9 -10.16 -16.16 7.88
C GLN A 9 -8.74 -15.61 7.99
N VAL A 10 -8.45 -14.59 7.20
CA VAL A 10 -7.13 -13.95 7.15
C VAL A 10 -7.31 -12.44 7.37
N HIS A 11 -6.43 -11.84 8.14
CA HIS A 11 -6.37 -10.39 8.25
C HIS A 11 -5.85 -9.81 6.92
N GLY A 12 -6.62 -8.94 6.30
CA GLY A 12 -6.31 -8.29 5.03
C GLY A 12 -6.43 -6.77 5.11
N GLY A 13 -6.49 -6.16 3.94
CA GLY A 13 -6.55 -4.71 3.75
C GLY A 13 -5.18 -4.14 3.38
N VAL A 14 -5.13 -3.32 2.31
CA VAL A 14 -3.88 -2.77 1.77
C VAL A 14 -3.06 -2.07 2.84
N CYS A 15 -3.59 -1.03 3.48
CA CYS A 15 -2.84 -0.28 4.50
C CYS A 15 -2.56 -1.10 5.77
N ARG A 16 -3.40 -2.11 6.12
CA ARG A 16 -3.10 -3.03 7.21
C ARG A 16 -1.88 -3.90 6.87
N ASN A 17 -1.79 -4.43 5.65
CA ASN A 17 -0.63 -5.19 5.19
C ASN A 17 0.61 -4.29 5.16
N VAL A 18 0.51 -3.10 4.57
CA VAL A 18 1.61 -2.12 4.47
C VAL A 18 2.18 -1.75 5.85
N VAL A 19 1.33 -1.47 6.83
CA VAL A 19 1.82 -1.09 8.17
C VAL A 19 2.52 -2.25 8.87
N GLU A 20 2.07 -3.49 8.68
CA GLU A 20 2.73 -4.68 9.22
C GLU A 20 4.06 -4.96 8.50
N ASP A 21 4.12 -4.79 7.17
CA ASP A 21 5.37 -4.88 6.41
C ASP A 21 6.43 -3.86 6.87
N ILE A 22 6.02 -2.60 7.09
CA ILE A 22 6.91 -1.56 7.62
C ILE A 22 7.40 -1.94 9.02
N ALA A 23 6.52 -2.44 9.88
CA ALA A 23 6.88 -2.88 11.23
C ALA A 23 7.81 -4.11 11.21
N ASN A 24 7.63 -5.01 10.24
CA ASN A 24 8.49 -6.18 10.04
C ASN A 24 9.91 -5.83 9.55
N VAL A 25 10.13 -4.61 9.07
CA VAL A 25 11.47 -4.04 8.82
C VAL A 25 12.02 -3.33 10.08
N GLU A 26 11.47 -3.60 11.25
CA GLU A 26 11.85 -3.04 12.57
C GLU A 26 11.70 -1.50 12.65
N LEU A 27 10.84 -0.91 11.81
CA LEU A 27 10.44 0.48 11.92
C LEU A 27 9.25 0.63 12.90
N ARG A 28 8.85 1.86 13.18
CA ARG A 28 7.78 2.15 14.16
C ARG A 28 6.64 2.92 13.50
N PRO A 29 5.83 2.27 12.65
CA PRO A 29 4.73 2.95 12.00
C PRO A 29 3.59 3.23 12.98
N THR A 30 2.88 4.33 12.73
CA THR A 30 1.61 4.64 13.36
C THR A 30 0.48 4.29 12.39
N PHE A 31 -0.50 3.54 12.86
CA PHE A 31 -1.66 3.16 12.04
C PHE A 31 -2.91 3.94 12.43
N VAL A 32 -3.46 4.67 11.48
CA VAL A 32 -4.73 5.39 11.61
C VAL A 32 -5.77 4.62 10.83
N SER A 33 -6.73 4.01 11.52
CA SER A 33 -7.69 3.11 10.90
C SER A 33 -8.91 2.87 11.77
N LEU A 34 -9.84 2.06 11.25
CA LEU A 34 -11.01 1.56 11.97
C LEU A 34 -10.94 0.04 12.09
N VAL A 35 -11.47 -0.47 13.19
CA VAL A 35 -11.79 -1.88 13.36
C VAL A 35 -13.19 -2.01 13.97
N ASP A 36 -13.80 -3.19 13.87
CA ASP A 36 -15.06 -3.42 14.57
C ASP A 36 -14.87 -3.53 16.09
N ASP A 37 -15.95 -3.49 16.84
CA ASP A 37 -15.96 -3.58 18.30
C ASP A 37 -16.06 -5.03 18.81
N THR A 38 -15.83 -6.02 17.93
CA THR A 38 -15.83 -7.46 18.23
C THR A 38 -14.44 -7.97 18.62
N GLY A 39 -14.37 -9.26 18.93
CA GLY A 39 -13.10 -9.97 19.16
C GLY A 39 -12.17 -9.94 17.94
N THR A 40 -12.72 -9.98 16.73
CA THR A 40 -11.92 -9.91 15.49
C THR A 40 -11.20 -8.55 15.36
N GLY A 41 -11.88 -7.45 15.68
CA GLY A 41 -11.23 -6.13 15.71
C GLY A 41 -10.14 -6.03 16.76
N GLN A 42 -10.35 -6.64 17.93
CA GLN A 42 -9.31 -6.71 18.96
C GLN A 42 -8.10 -7.53 18.51
N ASP A 43 -8.33 -8.67 17.84
CA ASP A 43 -7.24 -9.51 17.31
C ASP A 43 -6.36 -8.76 16.32
N VAL A 44 -6.94 -7.91 15.47
CA VAL A 44 -6.17 -7.03 14.55
C VAL A 44 -5.28 -6.08 15.33
N ILE A 45 -5.82 -5.39 16.33
CA ILE A 45 -5.07 -4.45 17.18
C ILE A 45 -3.93 -5.19 17.89
N ASP A 46 -4.22 -6.33 18.51
CA ASP A 46 -3.24 -7.10 19.28
C ASP A 46 -2.12 -7.65 18.38
N LYS A 47 -2.46 -8.11 17.17
CA LYS A 47 -1.46 -8.55 16.20
C LYS A 47 -0.52 -7.40 15.83
N LEU A 48 -1.06 -6.25 15.45
CA LEU A 48 -0.26 -5.08 15.07
C LEU A 48 0.58 -4.56 16.24
N ALA A 49 0.04 -4.53 17.47
CA ALA A 49 0.78 -4.12 18.65
C ALA A 49 1.97 -5.06 18.94
N ARG A 50 1.82 -6.39 18.76
CA ARG A 50 2.94 -7.35 18.87
C ARG A 50 4.04 -7.11 17.86
N HIS A 51 3.72 -6.54 16.68
CA HIS A 51 4.68 -6.10 15.66
C HIS A 51 5.20 -4.69 15.92
N LYS A 52 4.92 -4.10 17.09
CA LYS A 52 5.39 -2.77 17.51
C LYS A 52 4.81 -1.62 16.64
N VAL A 53 3.65 -1.82 16.03
CA VAL A 53 2.86 -0.73 15.42
C VAL A 53 2.26 0.12 16.52
N ASN A 54 2.31 1.44 16.38
CA ASN A 54 1.52 2.34 17.22
C ASN A 54 0.05 2.26 16.81
N THR A 55 -0.77 1.62 17.63
CA THR A 55 -2.21 1.35 17.40
C THR A 55 -3.13 2.36 18.10
N ARG A 56 -2.58 3.43 18.70
CA ARG A 56 -3.33 4.43 19.48
C ARG A 56 -4.45 5.10 18.70
N TYR A 57 -4.30 5.21 17.37
CA TYR A 57 -5.25 5.88 16.48
C TYR A 57 -6.10 4.91 15.68
N ILE A 58 -6.19 3.66 16.10
CA ILE A 58 -7.18 2.71 15.60
C ILE A 58 -8.45 2.86 16.43
N GLN A 59 -9.54 3.30 15.79
CA GLN A 59 -10.83 3.44 16.46
C GLN A 59 -11.63 2.14 16.35
N ARG A 60 -12.29 1.76 17.44
CA ARG A 60 -13.24 0.64 17.48
C ARG A 60 -14.66 1.16 17.34
N MET A 61 -15.43 0.58 16.43
CA MET A 61 -16.81 0.99 16.24
C MET A 61 -17.63 -0.15 15.60
N PRO A 62 -18.94 -0.18 15.79
CA PRO A 62 -19.80 -1.15 15.14
C PRO A 62 -19.57 -1.12 13.62
N ASP A 63 -19.44 -2.29 13.01
CA ASP A 63 -19.20 -2.43 11.56
C ASP A 63 -17.96 -1.71 11.01
N GLY A 64 -16.98 -1.39 11.87
CA GLY A 64 -15.78 -0.63 11.52
C GLY A 64 -14.75 -1.38 10.65
N MET A 65 -14.96 -2.67 10.37
CA MET A 65 -14.08 -3.45 9.51
C MET A 65 -14.69 -3.73 8.15
N GLY A 66 -13.86 -3.57 7.11
CA GLY A 66 -14.13 -4.11 5.79
C GLY A 66 -14.03 -5.65 5.80
N THR A 67 -14.80 -6.30 4.95
CA THR A 67 -14.75 -7.75 4.77
C THR A 67 -14.81 -8.06 3.29
N TRP A 68 -13.85 -8.84 2.82
CA TRP A 68 -13.91 -9.46 1.51
C TRP A 68 -14.10 -10.96 1.70
N LEU A 69 -15.25 -11.47 1.26
CA LEU A 69 -15.56 -12.90 1.27
C LEU A 69 -15.42 -13.38 -0.15
N ALA A 70 -14.62 -14.41 -0.36
CA ALA A 70 -14.45 -15.04 -1.65
C ALA A 70 -14.73 -16.53 -1.57
N VAL A 71 -15.34 -17.05 -2.61
CA VAL A 71 -15.55 -18.49 -2.83
C VAL A 71 -14.64 -18.92 -3.97
N PHE A 72 -13.79 -19.89 -3.69
CA PHE A 72 -12.85 -20.45 -4.67
C PHE A 72 -13.34 -21.81 -5.17
N ASN A 73 -13.07 -22.13 -6.42
CA ASN A 73 -13.21 -23.48 -6.95
C ASN A 73 -11.99 -24.34 -6.55
N ASN A 74 -11.96 -25.60 -7.02
CA ASN A 74 -10.86 -26.52 -6.72
C ASN A 74 -9.55 -26.16 -7.45
N GLU A 75 -9.63 -25.32 -8.47
CA GLU A 75 -8.50 -24.80 -9.24
C GLU A 75 -7.88 -23.54 -8.59
N GLY A 76 -8.53 -22.97 -7.55
CA GLY A 76 -8.10 -21.76 -6.87
C GLY A 76 -8.63 -20.47 -7.47
N ASP A 77 -9.57 -20.55 -8.43
CA ASP A 77 -10.19 -19.37 -9.03
C ASP A 77 -11.35 -18.85 -8.17
N VAL A 78 -11.48 -17.53 -8.08
CA VAL A 78 -12.62 -16.89 -7.42
C VAL A 78 -13.87 -17.03 -8.30
N VAL A 79 -14.86 -17.78 -7.83
CA VAL A 79 -16.15 -17.97 -8.53
C VAL A 79 -17.25 -17.04 -8.04
N ALA A 80 -17.11 -16.49 -6.84
CA ALA A 80 -18.00 -15.48 -6.29
C ALA A 80 -17.27 -14.68 -5.20
N ALA A 81 -17.59 -13.40 -5.07
CA ALA A 81 -17.06 -12.58 -3.99
C ALA A 81 -18.08 -11.52 -3.53
N ILE A 82 -17.99 -11.16 -2.26
CA ILE A 82 -18.74 -10.05 -1.65
C ILE A 82 -17.74 -9.16 -0.93
N SER A 83 -17.76 -7.86 -1.23
CA SER A 83 -16.97 -6.86 -0.53
C SER A 83 -17.87 -5.94 0.27
N LYS A 84 -17.68 -5.91 1.59
CA LYS A 84 -18.28 -4.94 2.50
C LYS A 84 -17.21 -3.89 2.83
N ARG A 85 -17.55 -2.62 2.66
CA ARG A 85 -16.71 -1.50 3.09
C ARG A 85 -17.31 -0.85 4.34
N PRO A 86 -16.48 -0.47 5.33
CA PRO A 86 -16.94 0.30 6.48
C PRO A 86 -17.21 1.76 6.07
N ASP A 87 -18.00 2.46 6.87
CA ASP A 87 -18.03 3.92 6.83
C ASP A 87 -16.71 4.46 7.41
N THR A 88 -15.94 5.17 6.61
CA THR A 88 -14.64 5.75 7.02
C THR A 88 -14.71 7.23 7.40
N ASN A 89 -15.90 7.85 7.40
CA ASN A 89 -16.08 9.24 7.86
C ASN A 89 -15.51 9.52 9.26
N PRO A 90 -15.59 8.59 10.24
CA PRO A 90 -14.98 8.81 11.56
C PRO A 90 -13.49 9.07 11.52
N LEU A 91 -12.77 8.63 10.48
CA LEU A 91 -11.35 8.99 10.31
C LEU A 91 -11.17 10.47 10.01
N THR A 92 -12.10 11.11 9.30
CA THR A 92 -12.07 12.56 9.05
C THR A 92 -12.13 13.34 10.38
N ASP A 93 -13.04 12.95 11.28
CA ASP A 93 -13.18 13.58 12.58
C ASP A 93 -11.95 13.36 13.47
N LEU A 94 -11.42 12.13 13.48
CA LEU A 94 -10.18 11.81 14.19
C LEU A 94 -9.01 12.67 13.68
N LEU A 95 -8.85 12.81 12.38
CA LEU A 95 -7.78 13.62 11.80
C LEU A 95 -7.97 15.10 12.08
N ALA A 96 -9.20 15.60 12.08
CA ALA A 96 -9.49 16.99 12.46
C ALA A 96 -9.10 17.27 13.93
N GLU A 97 -9.30 16.30 14.83
CA GLU A 97 -8.97 16.43 16.26
C GLU A 97 -7.50 16.17 16.57
N LYS A 98 -6.89 15.13 15.97
CA LYS A 98 -5.58 14.60 16.32
C LYS A 98 -4.51 14.75 15.23
N GLY A 99 -4.84 15.36 14.08
CA GLY A 99 -3.94 15.42 12.93
C GLY A 99 -2.59 16.07 13.26
N ASP A 100 -2.57 17.14 14.07
CA ASP A 100 -1.31 17.78 14.49
C ASP A 100 -0.41 16.80 15.27
N GLU A 101 -0.99 16.02 16.16
CA GLU A 101 -0.27 15.01 16.96
C GLU A 101 0.25 13.86 16.07
N ILE A 102 -0.56 13.43 15.10
CA ILE A 102 -0.25 12.30 14.23
C ILE A 102 0.86 12.65 13.22
N PHE A 103 0.77 13.81 12.57
CA PHE A 103 1.59 14.10 11.40
C PHE A 103 2.85 14.93 11.69
N LYS A 104 2.93 15.63 12.82
CA LYS A 104 4.03 16.55 13.12
C LYS A 104 5.40 15.90 13.05
N ASP A 105 5.54 14.72 13.65
CA ASP A 105 6.83 14.07 13.84
C ASP A 105 7.00 12.79 12.99
N CYS A 106 6.11 12.51 12.03
CA CYS A 106 6.28 11.37 11.14
C CYS A 106 7.36 11.63 10.06
N ASP A 107 8.00 10.57 9.56
CA ASP A 107 9.00 10.65 8.49
C ASP A 107 8.36 10.72 7.10
N GLY A 108 7.17 10.15 6.94
CA GLY A 108 6.40 10.13 5.70
C GLY A 108 5.00 9.57 5.94
N ILE A 109 4.16 9.67 4.93
CA ILE A 109 2.75 9.28 5.00
C ILE A 109 2.46 8.28 3.89
N ALA A 110 1.95 7.10 4.24
CA ALA A 110 1.40 6.13 3.30
C ALA A 110 -0.14 6.16 3.38
N ILE A 111 -0.81 6.23 2.24
CA ILE A 111 -2.28 6.36 2.17
C ILE A 111 -2.87 5.53 1.04
N GLU A 112 -4.09 5.03 1.25
CA GLU A 112 -4.99 4.55 0.21
C GLU A 112 -5.85 5.71 -0.30
N LEU A 113 -5.85 5.96 -1.62
CA LEU A 113 -6.60 7.09 -2.20
C LEU A 113 -8.09 6.86 -2.32
N ASP A 114 -8.56 5.66 -2.14
CA ASP A 114 -9.98 5.33 -2.18
C ASP A 114 -10.69 5.46 -0.82
N LEU A 115 -10.06 6.11 0.15
CA LEU A 115 -10.71 6.64 1.35
C LEU A 115 -11.71 7.76 1.01
N GLU A 116 -12.53 8.17 1.97
CA GLU A 116 -13.43 9.31 1.80
C GLU A 116 -12.68 10.59 1.40
N LYS A 117 -13.28 11.37 0.51
CA LYS A 117 -12.65 12.57 -0.07
C LYS A 117 -12.14 13.54 0.99
N ASP A 118 -12.92 13.75 2.05
CA ASP A 118 -12.55 14.69 3.11
C ASP A 118 -11.44 14.14 4.01
N THR A 119 -11.37 12.82 4.21
CA THR A 119 -10.24 12.17 4.86
C THR A 119 -8.94 12.42 4.08
N VAL A 120 -8.96 12.20 2.77
CA VAL A 120 -7.77 12.45 1.91
C VAL A 120 -7.35 13.91 1.95
N LYS A 121 -8.31 14.86 1.89
CA LYS A 121 -8.01 16.30 2.02
C LYS A 121 -7.35 16.65 3.35
N GLN A 122 -7.82 16.07 4.46
CA GLN A 122 -7.21 16.27 5.78
C GLN A 122 -5.76 15.78 5.79
N VAL A 123 -5.50 14.59 5.25
CA VAL A 123 -4.12 14.06 5.14
C VAL A 123 -3.24 14.99 4.34
N LEU A 124 -3.68 15.44 3.15
CA LEU A 124 -2.92 16.36 2.30
C LEU A 124 -2.70 17.73 2.96
N TYR A 125 -3.70 18.23 3.69
CA TYR A 125 -3.55 19.46 4.49
C TYR A 125 -2.42 19.34 5.52
N PHE A 126 -2.41 18.27 6.33
CA PHE A 126 -1.37 18.06 7.34
C PHE A 126 0.00 17.75 6.71
N ALA A 127 0.02 17.02 5.59
CA ALA A 127 1.24 16.78 4.84
C ALA A 127 1.89 18.11 4.40
N GLN A 128 1.10 19.02 3.86
CA GLN A 128 1.56 20.34 3.48
C GLN A 128 1.99 21.17 4.70
N LYS A 129 1.19 21.18 5.77
CA LYS A 129 1.47 21.93 7.01
C LYS A 129 2.81 21.54 7.63
N TYR A 130 3.14 20.25 7.63
CA TYR A 130 4.35 19.69 8.26
C TYR A 130 5.44 19.30 7.26
N HIS A 131 5.28 19.66 5.98
CA HIS A 131 6.23 19.35 4.89
C HIS A 131 6.57 17.86 4.80
N LYS A 132 5.54 17.00 4.92
CA LYS A 132 5.69 15.54 4.86
C LYS A 132 5.42 15.02 3.45
N LYS A 133 6.20 14.04 3.04
CA LYS A 133 5.99 13.34 1.77
C LYS A 133 4.83 12.37 1.86
N VAL A 134 4.02 12.31 0.80
CA VAL A 134 2.85 11.43 0.70
C VAL A 134 3.08 10.39 -0.39
N TYR A 135 2.95 9.15 -0.01
CA TYR A 135 3.03 7.97 -0.89
C TYR A 135 1.67 7.32 -0.92
N ALA A 136 1.18 6.98 -2.11
CA ALA A 136 -0.17 6.48 -2.24
C ALA A 136 -0.26 5.19 -3.06
N ALA A 137 -1.21 4.36 -2.71
CA ALA A 137 -1.69 3.23 -3.47
C ALA A 137 -3.22 3.29 -3.57
N VAL A 138 -3.82 2.36 -4.30
CA VAL A 138 -5.26 2.21 -4.39
C VAL A 138 -5.64 0.73 -4.28
N SER A 139 -6.85 0.46 -3.81
CA SER A 139 -7.48 -0.85 -3.93
C SER A 139 -8.65 -0.81 -4.94
N ASN A 140 -9.15 0.38 -5.28
CA ASN A 140 -10.18 0.58 -6.28
C ASN A 140 -9.87 1.78 -7.17
N MET A 141 -9.32 1.51 -8.35
CA MET A 141 -8.90 2.55 -9.30
C MET A 141 -10.06 3.42 -9.80
N SER A 142 -11.29 2.90 -9.87
CA SER A 142 -12.45 3.69 -10.28
C SER A 142 -12.69 4.88 -9.34
N ILE A 143 -12.45 4.72 -8.04
CA ILE A 143 -12.56 5.80 -7.06
C ILE A 143 -11.41 6.80 -7.24
N ALA A 144 -10.19 6.33 -7.45
CA ALA A 144 -9.03 7.19 -7.67
C ALA A 144 -9.17 8.04 -8.95
N MET A 145 -9.84 7.51 -9.97
CA MET A 145 -10.11 8.23 -11.22
C MET A 145 -10.95 9.50 -11.02
N GLU A 146 -11.86 9.48 -10.05
CA GLU A 146 -12.68 10.66 -9.70
C GLU A 146 -11.90 11.73 -8.93
N ARG A 147 -10.63 11.40 -8.55
CA ARG A 147 -9.79 12.19 -7.65
C ARG A 147 -8.41 12.47 -8.22
N ARG A 148 -8.34 12.70 -9.54
CA ARG A 148 -7.07 13.00 -10.22
C ARG A 148 -6.35 14.22 -9.66
N ASP A 149 -7.06 15.17 -9.10
CA ASP A 149 -6.53 16.34 -8.41
C ASP A 149 -5.69 15.97 -7.17
N PHE A 150 -5.99 14.87 -6.50
CA PHE A 150 -5.17 14.37 -5.39
C PHE A 150 -3.88 13.73 -5.87
N LEU A 151 -3.89 13.03 -7.01
CA LEU A 151 -2.68 12.43 -7.59
C LEU A 151 -1.59 13.47 -7.86
N GLN A 152 -1.97 14.72 -8.21
CA GLN A 152 -1.05 15.81 -8.44
C GLN A 152 -0.41 16.37 -7.16
N GLN A 153 -0.95 16.02 -5.98
CA GLN A 153 -0.46 16.48 -4.67
C GLN A 153 0.34 15.40 -3.93
N ILE A 154 0.53 14.24 -4.56
CA ILE A 154 1.22 13.08 -4.00
C ILE A 154 2.63 13.01 -4.55
N ASP A 155 3.58 12.65 -3.69
CA ASP A 155 5.00 12.54 -4.07
C ASP A 155 5.30 11.28 -4.87
N CYS A 156 4.61 10.16 -4.58
CA CYS A 156 4.73 8.94 -5.35
C CYS A 156 3.45 8.12 -5.30
N PHE A 157 2.96 7.72 -6.46
CA PHE A 157 1.81 6.85 -6.64
C PHE A 157 2.26 5.49 -7.16
N VAL A 158 1.85 4.43 -6.47
CA VAL A 158 2.18 3.04 -6.83
C VAL A 158 0.91 2.29 -7.21
N CYS A 159 0.91 1.67 -8.37
CA CYS A 159 -0.20 0.85 -8.87
C CYS A 159 0.33 -0.30 -9.72
N ASN A 160 -0.55 -1.21 -10.13
CA ASN A 160 -0.21 -2.25 -11.10
C ASN A 160 -0.45 -1.79 -12.55
N GLN A 161 -0.06 -2.63 -13.50
CA GLN A 161 -0.14 -2.33 -14.94
C GLN A 161 -1.58 -2.11 -15.42
N GLN A 162 -2.53 -2.89 -14.91
CA GLN A 162 -3.95 -2.76 -15.22
C GLN A 162 -4.54 -1.45 -14.64
N GLU A 163 -4.21 -1.12 -13.42
CA GLU A 163 -4.62 0.13 -12.77
C GLU A 163 -4.07 1.36 -13.49
N ALA A 164 -2.82 1.30 -13.93
CA ALA A 164 -2.23 2.35 -14.77
C ALA A 164 -2.97 2.51 -16.10
N GLY A 165 -3.35 1.41 -16.73
CA GLY A 165 -4.18 1.42 -17.94
C GLY A 165 -5.53 2.13 -17.72
N ILE A 166 -6.22 1.82 -16.63
CA ILE A 166 -7.46 2.50 -16.25
C ILE A 166 -7.21 3.99 -16.04
N LEU A 167 -6.15 4.38 -15.33
CA LEU A 167 -5.81 5.78 -15.06
C LEU A 167 -5.60 6.61 -16.33
N PHE A 168 -4.93 6.05 -17.32
CA PHE A 168 -4.59 6.73 -18.56
C PHE A 168 -5.54 6.40 -19.73
N SER A 169 -6.57 5.57 -19.47
CA SER A 169 -7.56 5.14 -20.46
C SER A 169 -6.91 4.43 -21.67
N ASP A 170 -6.00 3.52 -21.39
CA ASP A 170 -5.21 2.76 -22.37
C ASP A 170 -5.03 1.31 -21.93
N GLU A 171 -4.58 0.43 -22.80
CA GLU A 171 -4.32 -0.98 -22.51
C GLU A 171 -2.82 -1.24 -22.41
N TYR A 172 -2.36 -1.54 -21.18
CA TYR A 172 -0.94 -1.74 -20.89
C TYR A 172 -0.53 -3.20 -20.64
N ASP A 173 -1.49 -4.11 -20.53
CA ASP A 173 -1.22 -5.51 -20.14
C ASP A 173 -0.24 -6.24 -21.08
N HIS A 174 -0.21 -5.84 -22.36
CA HIS A 174 0.69 -6.41 -23.38
C HIS A 174 2.11 -5.82 -23.36
N MET A 175 2.32 -4.67 -22.68
CA MET A 175 3.59 -3.95 -22.71
C MET A 175 4.68 -4.69 -21.94
N GLY A 176 5.89 -4.70 -22.49
CA GLY A 176 7.11 -5.06 -21.79
C GLY A 176 7.63 -3.90 -20.93
N PRO A 177 8.63 -4.17 -20.05
CA PRO A 177 9.14 -3.15 -19.14
C PRO A 177 9.71 -1.90 -19.85
N GLU A 178 10.42 -2.06 -20.94
CA GLU A 178 11.03 -0.96 -21.69
C GLU A 178 9.99 -0.05 -22.34
N GLU A 179 8.95 -0.64 -22.90
CA GLU A 179 7.82 0.09 -23.50
C GLU A 179 7.02 0.78 -22.43
N MET A 180 6.67 0.07 -21.35
CA MET A 180 5.92 0.61 -20.22
C MET A 180 6.66 1.79 -19.57
N CYS A 181 7.98 1.69 -19.40
CA CYS A 181 8.81 2.76 -18.82
C CYS A 181 8.76 4.03 -19.69
N ARG A 182 8.89 3.92 -21.02
CA ARG A 182 8.77 5.06 -21.93
C ARG A 182 7.38 5.67 -21.91
N THR A 183 6.34 4.85 -21.95
CA THR A 183 4.94 5.28 -21.90
C THR A 183 4.63 6.00 -20.58
N LEU A 184 5.09 5.43 -19.48
CA LEU A 184 4.90 6.02 -18.14
C LEU A 184 5.59 7.38 -18.02
N ALA A 185 6.83 7.52 -18.53
CA ALA A 185 7.57 8.78 -18.51
C ALA A 185 6.83 9.91 -19.27
N ALA A 186 6.23 9.59 -20.41
CA ALA A 186 5.41 10.54 -21.17
C ALA A 186 4.12 10.93 -20.41
N ASN A 187 3.46 9.96 -19.79
CA ASN A 187 2.18 10.16 -19.12
C ASN A 187 2.31 10.92 -17.79
N VAL A 188 3.35 10.65 -17.01
CA VAL A 188 3.63 11.33 -15.73
C VAL A 188 3.75 12.84 -15.94
N GLY A 189 4.51 13.28 -16.94
CA GLY A 189 4.66 14.69 -17.27
C GLY A 189 3.35 15.34 -17.69
N SER A 190 2.59 14.66 -18.58
CA SER A 190 1.30 15.17 -19.10
C SER A 190 0.24 15.26 -17.99
N ALA A 191 0.20 14.31 -17.06
CA ALA A 191 -0.76 14.27 -15.97
C ALA A 191 -0.34 15.13 -14.76
N ARG A 192 0.85 15.72 -14.76
CA ARG A 192 1.42 16.48 -13.64
C ARG A 192 1.51 15.65 -12.35
N ILE A 193 1.83 14.36 -12.48
CA ILE A 193 2.10 13.47 -11.34
C ILE A 193 3.58 13.59 -10.99
N SER A 194 3.92 13.75 -9.72
CA SER A 194 5.30 13.94 -9.28
C SER A 194 6.16 12.70 -9.56
N CYS A 195 5.69 11.53 -9.19
CA CYS A 195 6.34 10.25 -9.49
C CYS A 195 5.31 9.11 -9.47
N MET A 196 5.49 8.15 -10.36
CA MET A 196 4.62 6.98 -10.44
C MET A 196 5.45 5.71 -10.60
N VAL A 197 5.02 4.65 -9.95
CA VAL A 197 5.59 3.30 -10.06
C VAL A 197 4.51 2.35 -10.53
N VAL A 198 4.82 1.54 -11.53
CA VAL A 198 3.91 0.51 -12.04
C VAL A 198 4.54 -0.86 -11.83
N THR A 199 3.89 -1.68 -11.03
CA THR A 199 4.27 -3.09 -10.84
C THR A 199 3.75 -3.94 -12.00
N MET A 200 4.57 -4.88 -12.48
CA MET A 200 4.32 -5.69 -13.66
C MET A 200 4.47 -7.20 -13.37
N GLY A 201 4.20 -7.61 -12.14
CA GLY A 201 4.29 -9.02 -11.72
C GLY A 201 5.70 -9.58 -11.87
N ASP A 202 5.81 -10.68 -12.61
CA ASP A 202 7.07 -11.39 -12.87
C ASP A 202 8.06 -10.61 -13.77
N LYS A 203 7.59 -9.53 -14.43
CA LYS A 203 8.41 -8.61 -15.20
C LYS A 203 9.09 -7.53 -14.33
N GLY A 204 8.73 -7.43 -13.05
CA GLY A 204 9.29 -6.43 -12.12
C GLY A 204 8.44 -5.19 -11.99
N ALA A 205 9.07 -4.03 -12.02
CA ALA A 205 8.40 -2.73 -11.93
C ALA A 205 9.11 -1.67 -12.78
N VAL A 206 8.38 -0.66 -13.18
CA VAL A 206 8.92 0.53 -13.83
C VAL A 206 8.52 1.77 -13.03
N TYR A 207 9.35 2.82 -13.10
CA TYR A 207 9.02 4.09 -12.48
C TYR A 207 9.38 5.26 -13.41
N ALA A 208 8.66 6.35 -13.24
CA ALA A 208 8.97 7.61 -13.88
C ALA A 208 8.56 8.79 -12.98
N CYS A 209 9.37 9.83 -12.94
CA CYS A 209 9.18 11.02 -12.15
C CYS A 209 9.19 12.29 -13.03
N ALA A 210 8.54 13.34 -12.57
CA ALA A 210 8.39 14.59 -13.32
C ALA A 210 9.71 15.32 -13.56
N ASP A 211 10.75 15.04 -12.78
CA ASP A 211 12.11 15.56 -12.96
C ASP A 211 12.90 14.86 -14.07
N GLY A 212 12.31 13.85 -14.70
CA GLY A 212 12.91 13.06 -15.78
C GLY A 212 13.58 11.77 -15.32
N GLU A 213 13.67 11.50 -14.00
CA GLU A 213 14.16 10.20 -13.51
C GLU A 213 13.17 9.09 -13.93
N SER A 214 13.69 8.04 -14.56
CA SER A 214 12.88 6.86 -14.91
C SER A 214 13.76 5.62 -14.94
N GLY A 215 13.15 4.44 -14.76
CA GLY A 215 13.92 3.21 -14.77
C GLY A 215 13.07 1.95 -14.63
N ILE A 216 13.75 0.83 -14.73
CA ILE A 216 13.20 -0.51 -14.66
C ILE A 216 13.87 -1.24 -13.50
N VAL A 217 13.07 -1.86 -12.65
CA VAL A 217 13.53 -2.71 -11.55
C VAL A 217 13.08 -4.14 -11.82
N PRO A 218 14.01 -5.07 -12.12
CA PRO A 218 13.64 -6.44 -12.47
C PRO A 218 13.04 -7.19 -11.27
N ALA A 219 12.10 -8.10 -11.53
CA ALA A 219 11.59 -9.00 -10.52
C ALA A 219 12.67 -9.96 -10.02
N LYS A 220 12.59 -10.34 -8.76
CA LYS A 220 13.41 -11.40 -8.20
C LYS A 220 12.82 -12.77 -8.56
N LYS A 221 13.63 -13.65 -9.12
CA LYS A 221 13.21 -15.02 -9.42
C LYS A 221 13.14 -15.84 -8.13
N VAL A 222 11.96 -16.27 -7.78
CA VAL A 222 11.67 -17.07 -6.58
C VAL A 222 10.61 -18.13 -6.88
N ASN A 223 10.47 -19.11 -5.99
CA ASN A 223 9.35 -20.05 -6.04
C ASN A 223 8.10 -19.39 -5.47
N VAL A 224 7.09 -19.21 -6.31
CA VAL A 224 5.82 -18.57 -5.93
C VAL A 224 4.92 -19.60 -5.26
N ILE A 225 4.43 -19.27 -4.06
CA ILE A 225 3.43 -20.05 -3.30
C ILE A 225 2.08 -19.33 -3.38
N ASP A 226 2.05 -18.02 -3.04
CA ASP A 226 0.86 -17.17 -3.09
C ASP A 226 1.30 -15.75 -3.47
N THR A 227 0.52 -15.07 -4.29
CA THR A 227 0.82 -13.69 -4.72
C THR A 227 0.06 -12.63 -3.90
N THR A 228 -0.79 -13.04 -2.98
CA THR A 228 -1.56 -12.14 -2.10
C THR A 228 -0.60 -11.30 -1.23
N GLY A 229 -0.82 -9.99 -1.21
CA GLY A 229 0.01 -9.07 -0.43
C GLY A 229 1.32 -8.62 -1.10
N ALA A 230 1.69 -9.19 -2.25
CA ALA A 230 2.92 -8.81 -2.95
C ALA A 230 2.95 -7.31 -3.34
N GLY A 231 1.82 -6.79 -3.82
CA GLY A 231 1.67 -5.37 -4.17
C GLY A 231 1.81 -4.47 -2.94
N ASP A 232 1.20 -4.86 -1.83
CA ASP A 232 1.26 -4.13 -0.55
C ASP A 232 2.69 -4.10 -0.02
N ALA A 233 3.39 -5.22 -0.05
CA ALA A 233 4.79 -5.33 0.37
C ALA A 233 5.73 -4.53 -0.56
N PHE A 234 5.47 -4.53 -1.86
CA PHE A 234 6.20 -3.68 -2.81
C PHE A 234 6.00 -2.20 -2.48
N PHE A 235 4.76 -1.79 -2.24
CA PHE A 235 4.44 -0.42 -1.85
C PHE A 235 5.11 -0.06 -0.51
N ALA A 236 5.00 -0.91 0.50
CA ALA A 236 5.67 -0.71 1.80
C ALA A 236 7.18 -0.49 1.65
N GLY A 237 7.87 -1.33 0.87
CA GLY A 237 9.32 -1.19 0.63
C GLY A 237 9.67 0.09 -0.14
N THR A 238 8.84 0.50 -1.08
CA THR A 238 9.00 1.78 -1.80
C THR A 238 8.85 2.96 -0.86
N VAL A 239 7.83 2.95 0.01
CA VAL A 239 7.61 3.97 1.06
C VAL A 239 8.82 4.05 1.99
N ILE A 240 9.28 2.91 2.51
CA ILE A 240 10.47 2.83 3.38
C ILE A 240 11.67 3.48 2.70
N GLY A 241 12.00 3.05 1.48
CA GLY A 241 13.14 3.59 0.76
C GLY A 241 13.05 5.10 0.58
N ARG A 242 11.92 5.61 0.12
CA ARG A 242 11.72 7.04 -0.12
C ARG A 242 11.68 7.88 1.14
N ALA A 243 11.07 7.39 2.21
CA ALA A 243 11.03 8.07 3.51
C ALA A 243 12.44 8.26 4.11
N TYR A 244 13.34 7.32 3.83
CA TYR A 244 14.72 7.37 4.33
C TYR A 244 15.75 7.78 3.26
N GLY A 245 15.34 8.55 2.26
CA GLY A 245 16.23 9.26 1.34
C GLY A 245 16.88 8.41 0.25
N LYS A 246 16.39 7.19 0.00
CA LYS A 246 16.85 6.35 -1.12
C LYS A 246 16.37 6.90 -2.46
N THR A 247 17.14 6.67 -3.53
CA THR A 247 16.69 6.92 -4.91
C THR A 247 15.44 6.09 -5.24
N MET A 248 14.73 6.42 -6.32
CA MET A 248 13.58 5.61 -6.74
C MET A 248 13.98 4.18 -7.09
N ALA A 249 15.11 4.01 -7.77
CA ALA A 249 15.62 2.68 -8.09
C ALA A 249 15.88 1.83 -6.84
N GLU A 250 16.54 2.41 -5.82
CA GLU A 250 16.80 1.73 -4.55
C GLU A 250 15.51 1.43 -3.79
N ALA A 251 14.59 2.39 -3.72
CA ALA A 251 13.29 2.23 -3.05
C ALA A 251 12.45 1.11 -3.69
N CYS A 252 12.32 1.11 -5.02
CA CYS A 252 11.67 0.02 -5.75
C CYS A 252 12.43 -1.31 -5.59
N GLY A 253 13.75 -1.29 -5.43
CA GLY A 253 14.57 -2.46 -5.12
C GLY A 253 14.23 -3.06 -3.75
N ILE A 254 13.99 -2.21 -2.73
CA ILE A 254 13.47 -2.64 -1.42
C ILE A 254 12.07 -3.24 -1.61
N GLY A 255 11.18 -2.56 -2.32
CA GLY A 255 9.84 -3.05 -2.65
C GLY A 255 9.86 -4.43 -3.32
N SER A 256 10.70 -4.61 -4.33
CA SER A 256 10.89 -5.90 -5.02
C SER A 256 11.39 -7.01 -4.08
N ARG A 257 12.26 -6.68 -3.11
CA ARG A 257 12.74 -7.66 -2.12
C ARG A 257 11.66 -8.06 -1.13
N LEU A 258 10.87 -7.12 -0.62
CA LEU A 258 9.75 -7.42 0.28
C LEU A 258 8.68 -8.23 -0.44
N ALA A 259 8.25 -7.82 -1.64
CA ALA A 259 7.28 -8.56 -2.46
C ALA A 259 7.74 -10.00 -2.73
N ALA A 260 9.01 -10.19 -3.11
CA ALA A 260 9.58 -11.52 -3.35
C ALA A 260 9.55 -12.40 -2.08
N SER A 261 9.74 -11.82 -0.90
CA SER A 261 9.67 -12.56 0.37
C SER A 261 8.25 -13.00 0.73
N VAL A 262 7.24 -12.18 0.42
CA VAL A 262 5.82 -12.50 0.62
C VAL A 262 5.40 -13.68 -0.25
N ILE A 263 5.65 -13.60 -1.55
CA ILE A 263 5.18 -14.63 -2.50
C ILE A 263 5.82 -16.01 -2.31
N CYS A 264 6.87 -16.11 -1.52
CA CYS A 264 7.50 -17.39 -1.13
C CYS A 264 6.80 -18.08 0.06
N THR A 265 5.74 -17.50 0.60
CA THR A 265 5.03 -18.00 1.78
C THR A 265 3.51 -17.99 1.53
N ALA A 266 2.75 -18.54 2.46
CA ALA A 266 1.28 -18.42 2.47
C ALA A 266 0.81 -17.18 3.26
N GLU A 267 1.74 -16.37 3.78
CA GLU A 267 1.44 -15.13 4.49
C GLU A 267 1.29 -13.97 3.52
N ASN A 268 0.46 -13.00 3.84
CA ASN A 268 0.22 -11.81 3.02
C ASN A 268 1.06 -10.59 3.41
N VAL A 269 2.07 -10.80 4.27
CA VAL A 269 3.04 -9.80 4.71
C VAL A 269 4.44 -10.39 4.72
N CYS A 270 5.46 -9.54 4.65
CA CYS A 270 6.85 -9.97 4.62
C CYS A 270 7.30 -10.53 5.99
N PRO A 271 8.30 -11.43 6.02
CA PRO A 271 8.96 -11.83 7.25
C PRO A 271 9.76 -10.66 7.86
N ARG A 272 10.28 -10.86 9.06
CA ARG A 272 11.12 -9.85 9.73
C ARG A 272 12.45 -9.64 9.02
N PHE A 273 12.80 -8.38 8.84
CA PHE A 273 14.07 -7.89 8.33
C PHE A 273 14.67 -6.86 9.30
N ARG A 274 15.99 -6.69 9.23
CA ARG A 274 16.66 -5.57 9.89
C ARG A 274 16.79 -4.39 8.91
N PRO A 275 16.66 -3.13 9.36
CA PRO A 275 16.83 -1.95 8.51
C PRO A 275 18.17 -1.95 7.78
N GLN A 276 19.24 -2.39 8.41
CA GLN A 276 20.60 -2.49 7.85
C GLN A 276 20.68 -3.38 6.61
N GLU A 277 19.80 -4.38 6.48
CA GLU A 277 19.74 -5.25 5.29
C GLU A 277 19.32 -4.48 4.02
N PHE A 278 18.73 -3.32 4.20
CA PHE A 278 18.34 -2.39 3.13
C PHE A 278 19.24 -1.14 3.08
N GLY A 279 20.37 -1.16 3.81
CA GLY A 279 21.27 -0.01 3.92
C GLY A 279 20.63 1.21 4.58
N LEU A 280 19.68 0.96 5.50
CA LEU A 280 19.06 1.99 6.32
C LEU A 280 19.81 2.07 7.64
N ASP A 281 20.43 3.22 7.91
CA ASP A 281 21.14 3.49 9.16
C ASP A 281 20.15 4.05 10.20
N ILE A 282 19.28 3.19 10.69
CA ILE A 282 18.27 3.54 11.67
C ILE A 282 18.56 2.76 12.95
N PRO A 283 18.67 3.43 14.11
CA PRO A 283 18.86 2.74 15.36
C PRO A 283 17.66 1.83 15.65
N VAL A 284 17.93 0.57 15.93
CA VAL A 284 16.91 -0.35 16.43
C VAL A 284 16.52 0.12 17.83
N VAL A 285 15.29 0.58 17.97
CA VAL A 285 14.73 0.97 19.26
C VAL A 285 14.07 -0.27 19.87
N ASP A 286 14.53 -0.69 21.04
CA ASP A 286 13.99 -1.83 21.80
C ASP A 286 12.52 -1.65 22.20
#